data_a2c757116fd123982280f64b68e50986
#
_entry.id   a2c757116fd123982280f64b68e50986
#
_cell.length_a   1.000
_cell.length_b   1.000
_cell.length_c   1.000
_cell.angle_alpha   90.00
_cell.angle_beta   90.00
_cell.angle_gamma   90.00
#
_symmetry.space_group_name_H-M   'P 1'
#
loop_
_entity.id
_entity.type
_entity.pdbx_description
1 polymer ?
#
loop_
_entity_poly.entity_id
_entity_poly.type
_entity_poly.pdbx_seq_one_letter_code
_entity_poly.pdbx_strand_id
1 'polypeptide(L)'
;ALSSAASDVYKRQVLNYDFLSGERRTGMKKIVVTVIGADSVGIVAGVTKELALQNINILDISQTILDGIFDMILICDMEKAKGTLKDIQDALGMLGKKLGVDVRVQLADIFYAMHRI
;
A
#
# COMPACT_ATOMS: atom_id res chain seq x y z
N ALA A 1 -15.06 -1.69 -4.46
CA ALA A 1 -15.04 -0.55 -3.56
C ALA A 1 -13.89 -0.65 -2.58
N LEU A 2 -13.31 0.48 -2.26
CA LEU A 2 -12.32 0.52 -1.21
C LEU A 2 -12.97 0.11 0.09
N SER A 3 -12.31 -0.77 0.83
CA SER A 3 -12.87 -1.31 2.04
C SER A 3 -13.04 -0.24 3.13
N SER A 4 -13.87 -0.53 4.11
CA SER A 4 -13.99 0.31 5.30
C SER A 4 -12.65 0.46 6.02
N ALA A 5 -11.75 -0.53 5.90
CA ALA A 5 -10.42 -0.46 6.48
C ALA A 5 -9.62 0.71 5.91
N ALA A 6 -9.67 0.94 4.58
CA ALA A 6 -8.97 2.07 3.96
C ALA A 6 -9.53 3.40 4.46
N SER A 7 -10.85 3.51 4.63
CA SER A 7 -11.49 4.71 5.16
C SER A 7 -11.07 4.99 6.61
N ASP A 8 -11.01 3.94 7.44
CA ASP A 8 -10.59 4.08 8.83
C ASP A 8 -9.12 4.49 8.94
N VAL A 9 -8.28 3.94 8.09
CA VAL A 9 -6.86 4.30 8.03
C VAL A 9 -6.71 5.76 7.61
N TYR A 10 -7.53 6.22 6.66
CA TYR A 10 -7.52 7.63 6.25
C TYR A 10 -7.84 8.55 7.42
N LYS A 11 -8.86 8.22 8.21
CA LYS A 11 -9.22 9.02 9.39
C LYS A 11 -8.08 9.11 10.39
N ARG A 12 -7.41 7.98 10.65
CA ARG A 12 -6.24 7.96 11.53
C ARG A 12 -5.10 8.79 10.96
N GLN A 13 -4.89 8.74 9.64
CA GLN A 13 -3.87 9.50 8.96
C GLN A 13 -4.07 10.99 9.10
N VAL A 14 -5.32 11.46 8.96
CA VAL A 14 -5.66 12.87 9.11
C VAL A 14 -5.36 13.36 10.53
N LEU A 15 -5.66 12.55 11.54
CA LEU A 15 -5.37 12.90 12.93
C LEU A 15 -3.88 13.02 13.21
N ASN A 16 -3.05 12.30 12.46
CA ASN A 16 -1.60 12.28 12.65
C ASN A 16 -0.86 13.28 11.76
N TYR A 17 -1.58 14.02 10.93
CA TYR A 17 -0.99 14.96 10.00
C TYR A 17 -1.06 16.38 10.57
N ASP A 18 0.07 17.08 10.53
CA ASP A 18 0.14 18.49 10.93
C ASP A 18 -0.13 19.36 9.70
N PHE A 19 -1.34 19.87 9.59
CA PHE A 19 -1.76 20.65 8.43
C PHE A 19 -1.08 22.04 8.38
N LEU A 20 -0.61 22.55 9.51
CA LEU A 20 0.04 23.86 9.55
C LEU A 20 1.47 23.79 9.00
N SER A 21 2.21 22.75 9.33
CA SER A 21 3.57 22.57 8.84
C SER A 21 3.64 21.75 7.56
N GLY A 22 2.57 21.02 7.21
CA GLY A 22 2.57 20.09 6.11
C GLY A 22 3.29 18.80 6.41
N GLU A 23 3.57 18.52 7.68
CA GLU A 23 4.32 17.34 8.11
C GLU A 23 3.46 16.42 8.96
N ARG A 24 3.81 15.13 8.99
CA ARG A 24 3.15 14.16 9.83
C ARG A 24 3.66 14.25 11.25
N ARG A 25 2.71 14.22 12.21
CA ARG A 25 3.05 14.30 13.63
C ARG A 25 3.88 13.12 14.12
N THR A 26 3.67 11.93 13.54
CA THR A 26 4.33 10.70 13.97
C THR A 26 5.68 10.47 13.31
N GLY A 27 6.01 11.25 12.28
CA GLY A 27 7.21 11.01 11.48
C GLY A 27 7.11 9.79 10.57
N MET A 28 6.02 9.03 10.61
CA MET A 28 5.83 7.89 9.73
C MET A 28 5.61 8.34 8.29
N LYS A 29 6.20 7.60 7.35
CA LYS A 29 6.00 7.82 5.93
C LYS A 29 5.16 6.67 5.38
N LYS A 30 3.87 6.92 5.20
CA LYS A 30 2.92 5.89 4.80
C LYS A 30 2.73 5.83 3.30
N ILE A 31 2.68 4.61 2.81
CA ILE A 31 2.35 4.31 1.41
C ILE A 31 1.19 3.33 1.37
N VAL A 32 0.50 3.33 0.24
CA VAL A 32 -0.57 2.37 -0.05
C VAL A 32 -0.12 1.51 -1.21
N VAL A 33 -0.15 0.21 -1.03
CA VAL A 33 0.15 -0.77 -2.07
C VAL A 33 -1.16 -1.43 -2.47
N THR A 34 -1.53 -1.35 -3.75
CA THR A 34 -2.72 -2.01 -4.28
C THR A 34 -2.32 -3.10 -5.23
N VAL A 35 -2.97 -4.26 -5.13
CA VAL A 35 -2.69 -5.44 -5.95
C VAL A 35 -4.00 -5.94 -6.52
N ILE A 36 -4.12 -5.96 -7.83
CA ILE A 36 -5.34 -6.40 -8.54
C ILE A 36 -4.95 -7.36 -9.65
N GLY A 37 -5.68 -8.46 -9.76
CA GLY A 37 -5.46 -9.41 -10.83
C GLY A 37 -6.24 -10.69 -10.64
N ALA A 38 -5.99 -11.66 -11.51
CA ALA A 38 -6.59 -12.98 -11.36
C ALA A 38 -6.01 -13.66 -10.12
N ASP A 39 -6.89 -14.29 -9.33
CA ASP A 39 -6.46 -14.99 -8.12
C ASP A 39 -5.54 -16.15 -8.48
N SER A 40 -4.40 -16.23 -7.80
CA SER A 40 -3.45 -17.32 -7.97
C SER A 40 -2.62 -17.52 -6.71
N VAL A 41 -2.03 -18.70 -6.60
CA VAL A 41 -1.19 -19.05 -5.47
C VAL A 41 0.08 -18.18 -5.48
N GLY A 42 0.45 -17.69 -4.31
CA GLY A 42 1.71 -16.98 -4.13
C GLY A 42 1.66 -15.46 -4.24
N ILE A 43 0.50 -14.87 -4.56
CA ILE A 43 0.40 -13.42 -4.67
C ILE A 43 0.72 -12.75 -3.33
N VAL A 44 0.02 -13.15 -2.27
CA VAL A 44 0.22 -12.56 -0.94
C VAL A 44 1.64 -12.78 -0.46
N ALA A 45 2.13 -14.02 -0.59
CA ALA A 45 3.48 -14.38 -0.15
C ALA A 45 4.54 -13.57 -0.90
N GLY A 46 4.40 -13.43 -2.21
CA GLY A 46 5.35 -12.68 -3.02
C GLY A 46 5.40 -11.20 -2.66
N VAL A 47 4.24 -10.58 -2.54
CA VAL A 47 4.15 -9.16 -2.22
C VAL A 47 4.68 -8.87 -0.80
N THR A 48 4.26 -9.65 0.18
CA THR A 48 4.70 -9.44 1.57
C THR A 48 6.18 -9.72 1.74
N LYS A 49 6.72 -10.72 1.05
CA LYS A 49 8.14 -11.01 1.07
C LYS A 49 8.94 -9.85 0.51
N GLU A 50 8.53 -9.28 -0.62
CA GLU A 50 9.23 -8.15 -1.22
C GLU A 50 9.21 -6.93 -0.29
N LEU A 51 8.08 -6.66 0.34
CA LEU A 51 7.99 -5.56 1.31
C LEU A 51 8.94 -5.77 2.48
N ALA A 52 9.01 -6.98 3.00
CA ALA A 52 9.94 -7.32 4.09
C ALA A 52 11.40 -7.15 3.66
N LEU A 53 11.75 -7.58 2.45
CA LEU A 53 13.11 -7.42 1.93
C LEU A 53 13.50 -5.95 1.79
N GLN A 54 12.54 -5.08 1.53
CA GLN A 54 12.75 -3.63 1.44
C GLN A 54 12.69 -2.92 2.80
N ASN A 55 12.52 -3.69 3.86
CA ASN A 55 12.40 -3.17 5.23
C ASN A 55 11.19 -2.24 5.40
N ILE A 56 10.09 -2.61 4.77
CA ILE A 56 8.83 -1.88 4.84
C ILE A 56 7.89 -2.61 5.81
N ASN A 57 7.35 -1.87 6.77
CA ASN A 57 6.44 -2.44 7.75
C ASN A 57 5.00 -2.35 7.26
N ILE A 58 4.28 -3.47 7.31
CA ILE A 58 2.86 -3.51 6.94
C ILE A 58 2.04 -3.13 8.17
N LEU A 59 1.27 -2.05 8.06
CA LEU A 59 0.45 -1.54 9.16
C LEU A 59 -0.97 -2.10 9.10
N ASP A 60 -1.49 -2.33 7.90
CA ASP A 60 -2.85 -2.80 7.71
C ASP A 60 -2.93 -3.50 6.36
N ILE A 61 -3.82 -4.49 6.28
CA ILE A 61 -4.01 -5.24 5.04
C ILE A 61 -5.49 -5.60 4.91
N SER A 62 -6.02 -5.44 3.71
CA SER A 62 -7.38 -5.85 3.38
C SER A 62 -7.34 -6.56 2.04
N GLN A 63 -7.99 -7.70 1.96
CA GLN A 63 -8.07 -8.44 0.70
C GLN A 63 -9.46 -8.95 0.45
N THR A 64 -9.82 -9.04 -0.82
CA THR A 64 -11.12 -9.53 -1.27
C THR A 64 -10.90 -10.39 -2.50
N ILE A 65 -11.61 -11.51 -2.57
CA ILE A 65 -11.64 -12.34 -3.76
C ILE A 65 -13.10 -12.38 -4.21
N LEU A 66 -13.36 -11.89 -5.40
CA LEU A 66 -14.70 -11.84 -5.95
C LEU A 66 -14.65 -12.32 -7.40
N ASP A 67 -15.35 -13.40 -7.67
CA ASP A 67 -15.46 -13.97 -9.02
C ASP A 67 -14.09 -14.21 -9.69
N GLY A 68 -13.15 -14.76 -8.89
CA GLY A 68 -11.81 -15.06 -9.37
C GLY A 68 -10.88 -13.86 -9.47
N ILE A 69 -11.34 -12.67 -9.11
CA ILE A 69 -10.52 -11.46 -9.09
C ILE A 69 -10.00 -11.24 -7.68
N PHE A 70 -8.67 -11.14 -7.57
CA PHE A 70 -7.99 -10.84 -6.32
C PHE A 70 -7.76 -9.34 -6.22
N ASP A 71 -8.14 -8.76 -5.10
CA ASP A 71 -7.96 -7.34 -4.81
C ASP A 71 -7.40 -7.19 -3.40
N MET A 72 -6.25 -6.58 -3.27
CA MET A 72 -5.58 -6.42 -1.98
C MET A 72 -5.07 -4.99 -1.84
N ILE A 73 -5.29 -4.43 -0.64
CA ILE A 73 -4.78 -3.10 -0.28
C ILE A 73 -3.95 -3.26 0.98
N LEU A 74 -2.71 -2.76 0.92
CA LEU A 74 -1.82 -2.75 2.08
C LEU A 74 -1.46 -1.31 2.41
N ILE A 75 -1.56 -0.97 3.70
CA ILE A 75 -1.09 0.30 4.22
C ILE A 75 0.25 0.01 4.90
N CYS A 76 1.29 0.68 4.46
CA CYS A 76 2.64 0.38 4.90
C CYS A 76 3.38 1.63 5.36
N ASP A 77 4.36 1.43 6.22
CA ASP A 77 5.28 2.46 6.66
C ASP A 77 6.63 2.22 5.98
N MET A 78 7.08 3.17 5.17
CA MET A 78 8.35 3.09 4.47
C MET A 78 9.46 3.94 5.09
N GLU A 79 9.26 4.44 6.30
CA GLU A 79 10.25 5.32 6.92
C GLU A 79 11.64 4.69 6.99
N LYS A 80 11.70 3.39 7.27
CA LYS A 80 12.95 2.63 7.36
C LYS A 80 13.25 1.81 6.11
N ALA A 81 12.60 2.12 5.00
CA ALA A 81 12.83 1.40 3.76
C ALA A 81 14.25 1.63 3.24
N LYS A 82 14.77 0.61 2.55
CA LYS A 82 16.13 0.66 2.00
C LYS A 82 16.26 1.55 0.79
N GLY A 83 15.14 1.79 0.08
CA GLY A 83 15.14 2.59 -1.13
C GLY A 83 14.13 3.74 -1.08
N THR A 84 14.07 4.47 -2.19
CA THR A 84 13.10 5.55 -2.36
C THR A 84 11.74 5.01 -2.76
N LEU A 85 10.74 5.88 -2.79
CA LEU A 85 9.40 5.51 -3.28
C LEU A 85 9.48 4.94 -4.70
N LYS A 86 10.29 5.56 -5.57
CA LYS A 86 10.46 5.07 -6.93
C LYS A 86 11.07 3.68 -6.97
N ASP A 87 12.07 3.42 -6.13
CA ASP A 87 12.68 2.09 -6.05
C ASP A 87 11.66 1.04 -5.64
N ILE A 88 10.80 1.38 -4.70
CA ILE A 88 9.74 0.49 -4.24
C ILE A 88 8.71 0.26 -5.36
N GLN A 89 8.30 1.33 -6.04
CA GLN A 89 7.38 1.22 -7.18
C GLN A 89 7.93 0.32 -8.27
N ASP A 90 9.21 0.47 -8.60
CA ASP A 90 9.86 -0.33 -9.63
C ASP A 90 9.94 -1.79 -9.22
N ALA A 91 10.37 -2.08 -8.00
CA ALA A 91 10.52 -3.44 -7.50
C ALA A 91 9.18 -4.17 -7.44
N LEU A 92 8.15 -3.51 -6.90
CA LEU A 92 6.83 -4.12 -6.81
C LEU A 92 6.14 -4.21 -8.17
N GLY A 93 6.39 -3.26 -9.06
CA GLY A 93 5.88 -3.34 -10.42
C GLY A 93 6.46 -4.53 -11.18
N MET A 94 7.75 -4.78 -11.05
CA MET A 94 8.40 -5.95 -11.64
C MET A 94 7.88 -7.25 -11.04
N LEU A 95 7.68 -7.28 -9.74
CA LEU A 95 7.09 -8.44 -9.07
C LEU A 95 5.68 -8.71 -9.59
N GLY A 96 4.88 -7.65 -9.78
CA GLY A 96 3.55 -7.78 -10.33
C GLY A 96 3.52 -8.42 -11.70
N LYS A 97 4.45 -8.03 -12.58
CA LYS A 97 4.57 -8.65 -13.90
C LYS A 97 4.91 -10.13 -13.78
N LYS A 98 5.76 -10.48 -12.84
CA LYS A 98 6.16 -11.86 -12.60
C LYS A 98 5.01 -12.71 -12.07
N LEU A 99 4.16 -12.12 -11.22
CA LEU A 99 3.01 -12.80 -10.63
C LEU A 99 1.75 -12.70 -11.49
N GLY A 100 1.76 -11.89 -12.54
CA GLY A 100 0.60 -11.71 -13.40
C GLY A 100 -0.47 -10.81 -12.80
N VAL A 101 -0.08 -9.89 -11.93
CA VAL A 101 -1.01 -8.95 -11.29
C VAL A 101 -0.54 -7.51 -11.47
N ASP A 102 -1.44 -6.55 -11.31
CA ASP A 102 -1.13 -5.14 -11.34
C ASP A 102 -0.85 -4.67 -9.90
N VAL A 103 0.38 -4.23 -9.66
CA VAL A 103 0.80 -3.73 -8.33
C VAL A 103 1.13 -2.26 -8.45
N ARG A 104 0.46 -1.44 -7.66
CA ARG A 104 0.66 0.01 -7.63
C ARG A 104 1.04 0.46 -6.23
N VAL A 105 1.95 1.43 -6.15
CA VAL A 105 2.42 1.99 -4.88
C VAL A 105 2.26 3.50 -4.96
N GLN A 106 1.60 4.08 -3.97
CA GLN A 106 1.36 5.52 -3.90
C GLN A 106 1.60 6.01 -2.48
N LEU A 107 1.94 7.28 -2.33
CA LEU A 107 1.91 7.91 -1.01
C LEU A 107 0.49 7.88 -0.48
N ALA A 108 0.34 7.60 0.82
CA ALA A 108 -0.98 7.47 1.43
C ALA A 108 -1.82 8.73 1.26
N ASP A 109 -1.21 9.90 1.41
CA ASP A 109 -1.92 11.17 1.29
C ASP A 109 -2.52 11.34 -0.11
N ILE A 110 -1.76 10.97 -1.14
CA ILE A 110 -2.22 11.05 -2.52
C ILE A 110 -3.33 10.03 -2.77
N PHE A 111 -3.15 8.81 -2.28
CA PHE A 111 -4.15 7.76 -2.44
C PHE A 111 -5.50 8.16 -1.85
N TYR A 112 -5.49 8.67 -0.61
CA TYR A 112 -6.72 9.06 0.05
C TYR A 112 -7.37 10.28 -0.59
N ALA A 113 -6.57 11.21 -1.11
CA ALA A 113 -7.10 12.36 -1.83
C ALA A 113 -7.84 11.94 -3.10
N MET A 114 -7.35 10.93 -3.81
CA MET A 114 -7.97 10.41 -5.03
C MET A 114 -9.25 9.62 -4.76
N HIS A 115 -9.36 8.98 -3.59
CA HIS A 115 -10.50 8.12 -3.24
C HIS A 115 -11.43 8.77 -2.21
N ARG A 116 -11.31 10.04 -2.01
CA ARG A 116 -12.11 10.81 -1.09
C ARG A 116 -13.46 11.13 -1.72
N ILE A 117 -14.50 10.94 -0.95
CA ILE A 117 -15.86 11.22 -1.39
C ILE A 117 -16.43 12.38 -0.61
#